data_03a96bf2e92c05e6375ca4c1b333ab9f
#
_entry.id   03a96bf2e92c05e6375ca4c1b333ab9f
#
_cell.length_a   1.000
_cell.length_b   1.000
_cell.length_c   1.000
_cell.angle_alpha   90.00
_cell.angle_beta   90.00
_cell.angle_gamma   90.00
#
_symmetry.space_group_name_H-M   'P 1'
#
loop_
_entity.id
_entity.type
_entity.pdbx_description
1 polymer ?
#
loop_
_entity_poly.entity_id
_entity_poly.type
_entity_poly.pdbx_seq_one_letter_code
_entity_poly.pdbx_strand_id
1 'polypeptide(L)'
;MREKRCWKGRLIGALALSAGWAARVQAAPVLVDDFNTGEIKNLLGNRSNVFIKAPSKAMVSFREDTVNGKKSQVLMVRYDKRNSGGPFDSGGWCGYYTLLKSPAALVAPTEENPNPDPLPEQYMDGSRYKMITFWVRGEKGDENFVVGLLDRHWDKIGDSVKSEEIGKYLPAGKLTTDWQQAKIPLDEFFLDYSQLASVAIVFEGDLFPETGHAGMIYLDDLALE
;
A
#
# COMPACT_ATOMS: atom_id res chain seq x y z
N MET A 1 -12.02 -2.50 -89.90
CA MET A 1 -12.87 -2.71 -88.74
C MET A 1 -12.04 -2.93 -87.57
N ARG A 2 -11.98 -1.98 -86.60
CA ARG A 2 -11.21 -2.05 -85.30
C ARG A 2 -12.22 -1.95 -84.18
N GLU A 3 -12.40 -3.03 -83.42
CA GLU A 3 -13.18 -3.07 -82.23
C GLU A 3 -12.49 -2.34 -81.11
N LYS A 4 -13.19 -1.41 -80.45
CA LYS A 4 -12.75 -0.74 -79.21
C LYS A 4 -13.24 -1.54 -78.01
N ARG A 5 -12.34 -2.13 -77.27
CA ARG A 5 -12.63 -2.74 -75.98
C ARG A 5 -12.67 -1.64 -74.85
N CYS A 6 -13.87 -1.54 -74.29
CA CYS A 6 -14.13 -0.66 -73.17
C CYS A 6 -13.71 -1.34 -71.85
N TRP A 7 -12.70 -0.77 -71.12
CA TRP A 7 -12.21 -1.30 -69.85
C TRP A 7 -12.97 -0.62 -68.71
N LYS A 8 -13.83 -1.39 -68.04
CA LYS A 8 -14.52 -0.94 -66.80
C LYS A 8 -13.57 -1.08 -65.64
N GLY A 9 -13.04 0.03 -65.13
CA GLY A 9 -12.29 0.09 -63.90
C GLY A 9 -13.20 -0.15 -62.68
N ARG A 10 -12.89 -1.16 -61.87
CA ARG A 10 -13.50 -1.37 -60.56
C ARG A 10 -12.74 -0.51 -59.54
N LEU A 11 -13.42 0.49 -58.96
CA LEU A 11 -12.99 1.20 -57.77
C LEU A 11 -13.13 0.24 -56.58
N ILE A 12 -12.01 -0.21 -56.01
CA ILE A 12 -11.97 -0.88 -54.72
C ILE A 12 -11.84 0.23 -53.65
N GLY A 13 -12.95 0.51 -52.98
CA GLY A 13 -12.97 1.39 -51.82
C GLY A 13 -12.24 0.73 -50.65
N ALA A 14 -11.07 1.27 -50.26
CA ALA A 14 -10.37 0.89 -49.04
C ALA A 14 -11.09 1.53 -47.84
N LEU A 15 -11.83 0.72 -47.08
CA LEU A 15 -12.31 1.11 -45.76
C LEU A 15 -11.09 1.16 -44.79
N ALA A 16 -10.66 2.36 -44.49
CA ALA A 16 -9.70 2.60 -43.41
C ALA A 16 -10.42 2.42 -42.06
N LEU A 17 -10.21 1.27 -41.39
CA LEU A 17 -10.58 1.07 -40.00
C LEU A 17 -9.65 1.89 -39.14
N SER A 18 -10.07 3.09 -38.73
CA SER A 18 -9.39 3.85 -37.66
C SER A 18 -9.62 3.15 -36.34
N ALA A 19 -8.66 2.32 -35.91
CA ALA A 19 -8.61 1.82 -34.56
C ALA A 19 -8.29 3.01 -33.63
N GLY A 20 -9.36 3.59 -33.08
CA GLY A 20 -9.24 4.60 -32.04
C GLY A 20 -8.59 3.99 -30.79
N TRP A 21 -7.33 4.29 -30.58
CA TRP A 21 -6.68 4.02 -29.29
C TRP A 21 -7.30 4.96 -28.27
N ALA A 22 -8.27 4.45 -27.51
CA ALA A 22 -8.69 5.13 -26.28
C ALA A 22 -7.49 5.08 -25.33
N ALA A 23 -6.77 6.20 -25.22
CA ALA A 23 -5.78 6.37 -24.16
C ALA A 23 -6.51 6.15 -22.83
N ARG A 24 -6.20 5.06 -22.12
CA ARG A 24 -6.68 4.85 -20.76
C ARG A 24 -6.08 5.99 -19.93
N VAL A 25 -6.92 6.92 -19.52
CA VAL A 25 -6.51 7.95 -18.53
C VAL A 25 -6.19 7.20 -17.26
N GLN A 26 -4.89 7.03 -16.98
CA GLN A 26 -4.44 6.49 -15.70
C GLN A 26 -4.77 7.51 -14.62
N ALA A 27 -5.33 7.06 -13.50
CA ALA A 27 -5.60 7.94 -12.38
C ALA A 27 -4.30 8.58 -11.90
N ALA A 28 -4.36 9.85 -11.47
CA ALA A 28 -3.22 10.47 -10.84
C ALA A 28 -2.89 9.69 -9.54
N PRO A 29 -1.61 9.44 -9.25
CA PRO A 29 -1.19 8.82 -8.00
C PRO A 29 -1.72 9.59 -6.79
N VAL A 30 -2.03 8.87 -5.72
CA VAL A 30 -2.30 9.47 -4.42
C VAL A 30 -1.16 9.14 -3.47
N LEU A 31 -0.48 10.17 -3.00
CA LEU A 31 0.53 10.07 -1.97
C LEU A 31 -0.20 9.92 -0.62
N VAL A 32 -0.06 8.77 -0.01
CA VAL A 32 -0.69 8.45 1.28
C VAL A 32 0.09 9.09 2.41
N ASP A 33 1.44 8.95 2.37
CA ASP A 33 2.33 9.54 3.36
C ASP A 33 3.74 9.73 2.78
N ASP A 34 4.32 10.90 2.97
CA ASP A 34 5.73 11.21 2.69
C ASP A 34 6.57 11.35 3.97
N PHE A 35 5.94 11.09 5.13
CA PHE A 35 6.53 11.15 6.47
C PHE A 35 7.21 12.46 6.85
N ASN A 36 7.15 13.49 6.01
CA ASN A 36 7.85 14.77 6.21
C ASN A 36 7.29 15.61 7.36
N THR A 37 6.08 15.30 7.83
CA THR A 37 5.50 15.96 9.01
C THR A 37 6.14 15.49 10.31
N GLY A 38 6.74 14.30 10.36
CA GLY A 38 7.25 13.68 11.58
C GLY A 38 6.16 13.29 12.58
N GLU A 39 4.93 13.14 12.12
CA GLU A 39 3.77 12.80 12.93
C GLU A 39 3.22 11.42 12.55
N ILE A 40 2.50 10.79 13.47
CA ILE A 40 1.77 9.53 13.22
C ILE A 40 0.39 9.81 12.60
N LYS A 41 0.39 10.69 11.61
CA LYS A 41 -0.78 11.11 10.83
C LYS A 41 -0.36 11.28 9.38
N ASN A 42 -1.00 10.55 8.49
CA ASN A 42 -0.67 10.59 7.08
C ASN A 42 -1.24 11.82 6.35
N LEU A 43 -0.87 12.01 5.09
CA LEU A 43 -1.30 13.16 4.27
C LEU A 43 -2.81 13.16 3.96
N LEU A 44 -3.51 12.02 4.10
CA LEU A 44 -4.96 11.93 4.02
C LEU A 44 -5.65 12.45 5.30
N GLY A 45 -4.87 12.84 6.32
CA GLY A 45 -5.37 13.29 7.60
C GLY A 45 -5.73 12.15 8.56
N ASN A 46 -5.42 10.91 8.20
CA ASN A 46 -5.77 9.71 8.96
C ASN A 46 -4.62 9.24 9.85
N ARG A 47 -4.98 8.46 10.87
CA ARG A 47 -4.03 7.94 11.85
C ARG A 47 -3.13 6.87 11.24
N SER A 48 -1.86 6.90 11.65
CA SER A 48 -0.90 5.81 11.50
C SER A 48 -0.42 5.35 12.89
N ASN A 49 -0.03 4.10 13.06
CA ASN A 49 0.53 3.61 14.32
C ASN A 49 1.17 2.23 14.15
N VAL A 50 1.73 1.70 15.22
CA VAL A 50 2.11 0.29 15.32
C VAL A 50 0.96 -0.57 15.83
N PHE A 51 0.98 -1.85 15.46
CA PHE A 51 0.20 -2.90 16.08
C PHE A 51 1.13 -3.97 16.65
N ILE A 52 0.72 -4.60 17.75
CA ILE A 52 1.57 -5.52 18.51
C ILE A 52 0.72 -6.63 19.10
N LYS A 53 1.14 -7.88 18.87
CA LYS A 53 0.77 -9.03 19.69
C LYS A 53 1.99 -9.50 20.48
N ALA A 54 1.92 -9.42 21.79
CA ALA A 54 3.01 -9.90 22.66
C ALA A 54 3.34 -11.38 22.40
N PRO A 55 4.61 -11.79 22.53
CA PRO A 55 5.77 -11.06 23.05
C PRO A 55 6.47 -10.15 22.02
N SER A 56 6.05 -10.13 20.75
CA SER A 56 6.62 -9.25 19.74
C SER A 56 6.41 -7.77 20.09
N LYS A 57 7.27 -6.90 19.57
CA LYS A 57 7.25 -5.46 19.81
C LYS A 57 7.52 -4.71 18.52
N ALA A 58 6.93 -3.53 18.40
CA ALA A 58 7.26 -2.56 17.36
C ALA A 58 7.20 -1.14 17.92
N MET A 59 7.98 -0.25 17.33
CA MET A 59 7.93 1.18 17.58
C MET A 59 8.30 1.93 16.32
N VAL A 60 7.75 3.13 16.17
CA VAL A 60 8.07 4.05 15.08
C VAL A 60 8.73 5.31 15.58
N SER A 61 9.57 5.88 14.78
CA SER A 61 10.18 7.20 14.94
C SER A 61 10.53 7.76 13.57
N PHE A 62 11.00 9.01 13.52
CA PHE A 62 11.32 9.69 12.28
C PHE A 62 12.76 10.19 12.32
N ARG A 63 13.40 10.29 11.15
CA ARG A 63 14.72 10.89 11.00
C ARG A 63 14.89 11.49 9.60
N GLU A 64 15.82 12.42 9.46
CA GLU A 64 16.28 12.87 8.16
C GLU A 64 17.15 11.80 7.47
N ASP A 65 16.92 11.59 6.18
CA ASP A 65 17.74 10.74 5.31
C ASP A 65 17.79 11.33 3.90
N THR A 66 18.54 10.69 3.00
CA THR A 66 18.54 11.02 1.57
C THR A 66 17.93 9.89 0.78
N VAL A 67 16.73 10.09 0.29
CA VAL A 67 15.96 9.12 -0.51
C VAL A 67 16.02 9.54 -1.97
N ASN A 68 16.48 8.66 -2.85
CA ASN A 68 16.59 8.95 -4.29
C ASN A 68 17.23 10.33 -4.61
N GLY A 69 18.30 10.68 -3.86
CA GLY A 69 19.05 11.93 -4.02
C GLY A 69 18.39 13.18 -3.45
N LYS A 70 17.26 13.06 -2.75
CA LYS A 70 16.56 14.18 -2.09
C LYS A 70 16.57 13.99 -0.57
N LYS A 71 16.75 15.08 0.18
CA LYS A 71 16.54 15.08 1.62
C LYS A 71 15.07 14.90 1.92
N SER A 72 14.75 13.94 2.80
CA SER A 72 13.41 13.62 3.26
C SER A 72 13.43 13.24 4.72
N GLN A 73 12.34 13.44 5.42
CA GLN A 73 12.11 12.80 6.71
C GLN A 73 11.48 11.44 6.46
N VAL A 74 12.09 10.38 6.96
CA VAL A 74 11.66 9.00 6.71
C VAL A 74 11.10 8.36 7.97
N LEU A 75 10.15 7.46 7.82
CA LEU A 75 9.64 6.62 8.91
C LEU A 75 10.65 5.51 9.20
N MET A 76 11.03 5.37 10.47
CA MET A 76 11.77 4.22 10.99
C MET A 76 10.80 3.29 11.72
N VAL A 77 10.73 2.03 11.30
CA VAL A 77 9.99 0.98 12.00
C VAL A 77 10.98 0.01 12.60
N ARG A 78 11.15 0.09 13.93
CA ARG A 78 11.93 -0.89 14.70
C ARG A 78 11.00 -2.00 15.13
N TYR A 79 11.40 -3.24 14.96
CA TYR A 79 10.64 -4.41 15.37
C TYR A 79 11.50 -5.43 16.11
N ASP A 80 10.86 -6.19 17.00
CA ASP A 80 11.39 -7.39 17.68
C ASP A 80 10.31 -8.46 17.55
N LYS A 81 10.38 -9.25 16.48
CA LYS A 81 9.44 -10.34 16.18
C LYS A 81 9.88 -11.58 16.93
N ARG A 82 8.99 -12.15 17.73
CA ARG A 82 9.20 -13.38 18.51
C ARG A 82 8.29 -14.50 18.02
N ASN A 83 8.87 -15.65 17.73
CA ASN A 83 8.15 -16.85 17.28
C ASN A 83 7.75 -17.80 18.42
N SER A 84 8.24 -17.54 19.64
CA SER A 84 7.92 -18.28 20.84
C SER A 84 7.66 -17.33 22.03
N GLY A 85 7.15 -17.88 23.13
CA GLY A 85 6.76 -17.12 24.31
C GLY A 85 5.33 -16.55 24.22
N GLY A 86 4.91 -15.85 25.28
CA GLY A 86 3.55 -15.38 25.42
C GLY A 86 2.55 -16.47 25.81
N PRO A 87 1.24 -16.18 25.80
CA PRO A 87 0.20 -17.18 26.09
C PRO A 87 0.30 -18.36 25.13
N PHE A 88 0.34 -19.56 25.68
CA PHE A 88 0.40 -20.83 24.93
C PHE A 88 1.68 -21.01 24.09
N ASP A 89 2.74 -20.26 24.36
CA ASP A 89 4.00 -20.28 23.61
C ASP A 89 3.83 -20.07 22.08
N SER A 90 2.81 -19.32 21.69
CA SER A 90 2.43 -19.13 20.28
C SER A 90 3.18 -18.03 19.57
N GLY A 91 4.13 -17.37 20.28
CA GLY A 91 4.78 -16.18 19.75
C GLY A 91 3.83 -15.00 19.55
N GLY A 92 4.27 -14.00 18.80
CA GLY A 92 3.50 -12.82 18.49
C GLY A 92 3.76 -12.31 17.08
N TRP A 93 3.09 -11.25 16.71
CA TRP A 93 3.35 -10.47 15.50
C TRP A 93 3.39 -8.99 15.83
N CYS A 94 3.92 -8.20 14.94
CA CYS A 94 3.94 -6.75 15.08
C CYS A 94 4.08 -6.08 13.73
N GLY A 95 3.89 -4.78 13.69
CA GLY A 95 4.05 -4.01 12.46
C GLY A 95 3.62 -2.57 12.60
N TYR A 96 3.49 -1.92 11.46
CA TYR A 96 3.02 -0.56 11.27
C TYR A 96 1.81 -0.56 10.37
N TYR A 97 0.85 0.34 10.59
CA TYR A 97 -0.27 0.56 9.69
C TYR A 97 -0.52 2.05 9.48
N THR A 98 -1.10 2.38 8.34
CA THR A 98 -1.65 3.70 8.03
C THR A 98 -3.07 3.55 7.48
N LEU A 99 -4.00 4.34 8.02
CA LEU A 99 -5.41 4.28 7.62
C LEU A 99 -5.63 5.00 6.30
N LEU A 100 -6.29 4.31 5.37
CA LEU A 100 -6.85 4.91 4.16
C LEU A 100 -8.28 5.41 4.39
N LYS A 101 -9.00 4.82 5.37
CA LYS A 101 -10.33 5.23 5.77
C LYS A 101 -10.27 6.40 6.76
N SER A 102 -11.24 7.30 6.66
CA SER A 102 -11.51 8.28 7.71
C SER A 102 -12.36 7.64 8.82
N PRO A 103 -12.01 7.85 10.09
CA PRO A 103 -12.79 7.33 11.21
C PRO A 103 -14.20 7.96 11.26
N ALA A 104 -15.11 7.30 11.96
CA ALA A 104 -16.39 7.90 12.29
C ALA A 104 -16.18 9.24 13.01
N ALA A 105 -16.84 10.28 12.54
CA ALA A 105 -16.71 11.62 13.10
C ALA A 105 -17.93 11.94 13.99
N LEU A 106 -17.66 12.51 15.16
CA LEU A 106 -18.73 13.04 16.02
C LEU A 106 -19.39 14.25 15.35
N VAL A 107 -20.70 14.25 15.32
CA VAL A 107 -21.49 15.40 14.88
C VAL A 107 -21.73 16.29 16.10
N ALA A 108 -21.54 17.60 15.96
CA ALA A 108 -21.83 18.52 17.04
C ALA A 108 -23.32 18.52 17.36
N PRO A 109 -23.71 18.44 18.64
CA PRO A 109 -25.12 18.60 19.05
C PRO A 109 -25.70 19.94 18.59
N THR A 110 -26.96 19.94 18.19
CA THR A 110 -27.75 21.14 17.91
C THR A 110 -28.98 21.19 18.83
N GLU A 111 -29.66 22.34 18.90
CA GLU A 111 -30.91 22.44 19.69
C GLU A 111 -31.98 21.46 19.18
N GLU A 112 -32.01 21.21 17.86
CA GLU A 112 -32.97 20.30 17.22
C GLU A 112 -32.55 18.82 17.35
N ASN A 113 -31.25 18.53 17.43
CA ASN A 113 -30.71 17.17 17.60
C ASN A 113 -29.58 17.17 18.64
N PRO A 114 -29.92 17.03 19.94
CA PRO A 114 -28.95 17.08 21.03
C PRO A 114 -28.04 15.85 21.13
N ASN A 115 -28.41 14.74 20.46
CA ASN A 115 -27.61 13.50 20.42
C ASN A 115 -27.54 12.95 18.98
N PRO A 116 -26.83 13.62 18.07
CA PRO A 116 -26.74 13.16 16.70
C PRO A 116 -25.91 11.87 16.62
N ASP A 117 -26.33 10.98 15.73
CA ASP A 117 -25.50 9.81 15.38
C ASP A 117 -24.17 10.28 14.76
N PRO A 118 -23.05 9.59 15.04
CA PRO A 118 -21.78 9.90 14.41
C PRO A 118 -21.85 9.64 12.90
N LEU A 119 -21.13 10.45 12.12
CA LEU A 119 -20.95 10.17 10.71
C LEU A 119 -20.26 8.82 10.54
N PRO A 120 -20.69 7.99 9.59
CA PRO A 120 -20.10 6.69 9.38
C PRO A 120 -18.63 6.81 8.89
N GLU A 121 -17.84 5.76 9.14
CA GLU A 121 -16.51 5.63 8.55
C GLU A 121 -16.58 5.73 7.02
N GLN A 122 -15.63 6.44 6.43
CA GLN A 122 -15.52 6.60 4.99
C GLN A 122 -14.29 5.83 4.50
N TYR A 123 -14.52 4.76 3.76
CA TYR A 123 -13.48 3.95 3.14
C TYR A 123 -12.98 4.60 1.85
N MET A 124 -11.72 4.39 1.52
CA MET A 124 -11.13 4.94 0.30
C MET A 124 -11.49 4.10 -0.92
N ASP A 125 -11.98 4.71 -1.99
CA ASP A 125 -12.12 4.05 -3.29
C ASP A 125 -10.74 3.99 -3.99
N GLY A 126 -10.14 2.81 -3.95
CA GLY A 126 -8.87 2.47 -4.59
C GLY A 126 -9.01 1.79 -5.95
N SER A 127 -10.22 1.60 -6.49
CA SER A 127 -10.50 0.80 -7.70
C SER A 127 -9.75 1.28 -8.96
N ARG A 128 -9.36 2.54 -9.00
CA ARG A 128 -8.64 3.17 -10.12
C ARG A 128 -7.12 2.98 -10.07
N TYR A 129 -6.57 2.58 -8.93
CA TYR A 129 -5.13 2.36 -8.76
C TYR A 129 -4.78 0.91 -9.10
N LYS A 130 -3.50 0.68 -9.40
CA LYS A 130 -2.98 -0.64 -9.80
C LYS A 130 -1.84 -1.12 -8.92
N MET A 131 -1.18 -0.21 -8.20
CA MET A 131 0.03 -0.47 -7.46
C MET A 131 -0.01 0.19 -6.08
N ILE A 132 0.61 -0.46 -5.10
CA ILE A 132 1.13 0.19 -3.90
C ILE A 132 2.60 0.41 -4.15
N THR A 133 3.08 1.64 -3.96
CA THR A 133 4.50 1.99 -4.12
C THR A 133 5.04 2.68 -2.87
N PHE A 134 6.29 2.44 -2.54
CA PHE A 134 7.01 3.16 -1.49
C PHE A 134 8.52 2.94 -1.62
N TRP A 135 9.31 3.88 -1.11
CA TRP A 135 10.74 3.66 -0.93
C TRP A 135 10.99 2.91 0.37
N VAL A 136 11.93 1.97 0.33
CA VAL A 136 12.29 1.15 1.49
C VAL A 136 13.75 0.78 1.48
N ARG A 137 14.35 0.68 2.67
CA ARG A 137 15.64 0.05 2.92
C ARG A 137 15.66 -0.61 4.30
N GLY A 138 16.50 -1.60 4.46
CA GLY A 138 16.82 -2.19 5.75
C GLY A 138 17.93 -1.42 6.47
N GLU A 139 18.11 -1.70 7.75
CA GLU A 139 19.28 -1.26 8.51
C GLU A 139 20.50 -2.15 8.21
N LYS A 140 20.28 -3.47 8.09
CA LYS A 140 21.31 -4.48 7.85
C LYS A 140 21.20 -5.16 6.49
N GLY A 141 20.00 -5.19 5.88
CA GLY A 141 19.71 -5.86 4.63
C GLY A 141 19.35 -7.35 4.80
N ASP A 142 19.08 -7.78 6.01
CA ASP A 142 18.53 -9.10 6.35
C ASP A 142 17.10 -9.04 6.90
N GLU A 143 16.53 -7.84 6.95
CA GLU A 143 15.13 -7.63 7.35
C GLU A 143 14.17 -8.12 6.27
N ASN A 144 13.00 -8.58 6.70
CA ASN A 144 11.94 -9.04 5.82
C ASN A 144 10.57 -8.66 6.38
N PHE A 145 9.56 -8.54 5.53
CA PHE A 145 8.18 -8.29 5.91
C PHE A 145 7.23 -8.59 4.74
N VAL A 146 5.94 -8.64 5.02
CA VAL A 146 4.88 -8.62 4.02
C VAL A 146 4.08 -7.33 4.13
N VAL A 147 3.41 -6.94 3.03
CA VAL A 147 2.46 -5.83 3.05
C VAL A 147 1.06 -6.38 3.20
N GLY A 148 0.33 -5.87 4.18
CA GLY A 148 -1.09 -6.14 4.37
C GLY A 148 -1.94 -5.04 3.75
N LEU A 149 -3.01 -5.42 3.05
CA LEU A 149 -4.02 -4.49 2.58
C LEU A 149 -5.37 -4.91 3.17
N LEU A 150 -6.12 -3.94 3.67
CA LEU A 150 -7.42 -4.18 4.29
C LEU A 150 -8.50 -3.42 3.52
N ASP A 151 -9.59 -4.11 3.23
CA ASP A 151 -10.86 -3.51 2.88
C ASP A 151 -11.78 -3.45 4.11
N ARG A 152 -13.00 -2.98 3.92
CA ARG A 152 -14.01 -2.91 4.97
C ARG A 152 -14.31 -4.25 5.64
N HIS A 153 -14.23 -5.37 4.91
CA HIS A 153 -14.47 -6.69 5.46
C HIS A 153 -13.35 -7.13 6.39
N TRP A 154 -12.11 -7.05 5.92
CA TRP A 154 -10.92 -7.42 6.68
C TRP A 154 -10.65 -6.52 7.88
N ASP A 155 -10.95 -5.21 7.74
CA ASP A 155 -10.89 -4.24 8.84
C ASP A 155 -11.81 -4.63 10.01
N LYS A 156 -13.04 -5.12 9.72
CA LYS A 156 -13.98 -5.59 10.77
C LYS A 156 -13.53 -6.89 11.44
N ILE A 157 -12.79 -7.74 10.72
CA ILE A 157 -12.23 -8.99 11.27
C ILE A 157 -10.98 -8.66 12.10
N GLY A 158 -10.26 -7.58 11.81
CA GLY A 158 -9.01 -7.20 12.45
C GLY A 158 -7.81 -7.97 11.88
N ASP A 159 -7.86 -8.33 10.58
CA ASP A 159 -6.78 -8.96 9.84
C ASP A 159 -6.64 -8.32 8.46
N SER A 160 -5.69 -8.76 7.63
CA SER A 160 -5.38 -8.23 6.31
C SER A 160 -5.17 -9.34 5.29
N VAL A 161 -5.45 -9.04 4.02
CA VAL A 161 -4.89 -9.82 2.91
C VAL A 161 -3.43 -9.42 2.75
N LYS A 162 -2.54 -10.41 2.69
CA LYS A 162 -1.09 -10.20 2.70
C LYS A 162 -0.48 -10.47 1.34
N SER A 163 0.51 -9.66 0.98
CA SER A 163 1.37 -9.89 -0.18
C SER A 163 2.30 -11.09 0.06
N GLU A 164 3.05 -11.47 -0.95
CA GLU A 164 4.29 -12.23 -0.79
C GLU A 164 5.32 -11.42 -0.01
N GLU A 165 6.48 -12.03 0.31
CA GLU A 165 7.61 -11.37 0.94
C GLU A 165 8.08 -10.15 0.12
N ILE A 166 8.46 -9.07 0.82
CA ILE A 166 8.82 -7.79 0.18
C ILE A 166 9.89 -7.94 -0.89
N GLY A 167 10.80 -8.89 -0.74
CA GLY A 167 11.86 -9.16 -1.71
C GLY A 167 11.35 -9.38 -3.14
N LYS A 168 10.16 -9.99 -3.31
CA LYS A 168 9.52 -10.21 -4.62
C LYS A 168 9.28 -8.91 -5.39
N TYR A 169 9.09 -7.81 -4.69
CA TYR A 169 8.68 -6.51 -5.24
C TYR A 169 9.82 -5.48 -5.27
N LEU A 170 11.03 -5.92 -4.95
CA LEU A 170 12.23 -5.08 -4.92
C LEU A 170 13.17 -5.40 -6.07
N PRO A 171 13.85 -4.40 -6.66
CA PRO A 171 14.81 -4.61 -7.76
C PRO A 171 15.94 -5.60 -7.42
N ALA A 172 16.41 -5.62 -6.16
CA ALA A 172 17.47 -6.52 -5.71
C ALA A 172 16.97 -7.92 -5.29
N GLY A 173 15.65 -8.18 -5.34
CA GLY A 173 15.07 -9.45 -4.88
C GLY A 173 15.08 -9.66 -3.36
N LYS A 174 15.56 -8.68 -2.61
CA LYS A 174 15.61 -8.65 -1.13
C LYS A 174 15.77 -7.22 -0.63
N LEU A 175 15.53 -6.99 0.65
CA LEU A 175 15.95 -5.73 1.29
C LEU A 175 17.48 -5.61 1.27
N THR A 176 17.95 -4.37 1.12
CA THR A 176 19.36 -4.00 1.23
C THR A 176 19.47 -2.75 2.11
N THR A 177 20.68 -2.33 2.39
CA THR A 177 20.94 -1.06 3.09
C THR A 177 20.77 0.17 2.18
N ASP A 178 20.64 -0.03 0.88
CA ASP A 178 20.37 1.02 -0.09
C ASP A 178 18.86 1.17 -0.31
N TRP A 179 18.42 2.39 -0.61
CA TRP A 179 17.04 2.69 -0.93
C TRP A 179 16.59 2.02 -2.22
N GLN A 180 15.47 1.31 -2.17
CA GLN A 180 14.82 0.67 -3.30
C GLN A 180 13.36 1.07 -3.34
N GLN A 181 12.79 1.22 -4.53
CA GLN A 181 11.35 1.41 -4.67
C GLN A 181 10.65 0.06 -4.76
N ALA A 182 9.80 -0.24 -3.81
CA ALA A 182 8.87 -1.36 -3.87
C ALA A 182 7.70 -1.00 -4.79
N LYS A 183 7.24 -1.99 -5.58
CA LYS A 183 6.08 -1.89 -6.48
C LYS A 183 5.25 -3.15 -6.37
N ILE A 184 4.16 -3.07 -5.63
CA ILE A 184 3.30 -4.21 -5.32
C ILE A 184 2.00 -4.07 -6.11
N PRO A 185 1.70 -4.98 -7.06
CA PRO A 185 0.45 -4.97 -7.79
C PRO A 185 -0.75 -5.13 -6.84
N LEU A 186 -1.80 -4.31 -7.01
CA LEU A 186 -3.00 -4.43 -6.19
C LEU A 186 -3.76 -5.74 -6.45
N ASP A 187 -3.65 -6.34 -7.62
CA ASP A 187 -4.27 -7.63 -7.96
C ASP A 187 -3.65 -8.84 -7.23
N GLU A 188 -2.54 -8.66 -6.51
CA GLU A 188 -2.05 -9.64 -5.52
C GLU A 188 -2.99 -9.78 -4.31
N PHE A 189 -3.81 -8.77 -4.03
CA PHE A 189 -4.72 -8.75 -2.89
C PHE A 189 -6.15 -9.03 -3.34
N PHE A 190 -6.70 -10.12 -2.89
CA PHE A 190 -8.07 -10.48 -3.21
C PHE A 190 -9.06 -9.84 -2.23
N LEU A 191 -9.52 -8.61 -2.55
CA LEU A 191 -10.38 -7.79 -1.69
C LEU A 191 -11.23 -6.78 -2.48
N ASP A 192 -12.11 -6.05 -1.81
CA ASP A 192 -12.93 -4.99 -2.40
C ASP A 192 -12.18 -3.66 -2.45
N TYR A 193 -11.59 -3.33 -3.61
CA TYR A 193 -10.85 -2.08 -3.79
C TYR A 193 -11.70 -0.81 -3.68
N SER A 194 -13.03 -0.91 -3.77
CA SER A 194 -13.90 0.26 -3.61
C SER A 194 -14.02 0.73 -2.15
N GLN A 195 -13.51 -0.07 -1.19
CA GLN A 195 -13.65 0.17 0.24
C GLN A 195 -12.35 -0.12 1.01
N LEU A 196 -11.23 0.47 0.58
CA LEU A 196 -9.94 0.29 1.25
C LEU A 196 -9.93 0.96 2.63
N ALA A 197 -9.43 0.23 3.61
CA ALA A 197 -9.37 0.64 5.02
C ALA A 197 -7.97 1.07 5.46
N SER A 198 -6.94 0.28 5.15
CA SER A 198 -5.55 0.57 5.55
C SER A 198 -4.53 -0.22 4.76
N VAL A 199 -3.28 0.27 4.78
CA VAL A 199 -2.06 -0.45 4.39
C VAL A 199 -1.26 -0.75 5.64
N ALA A 200 -0.68 -1.94 5.72
CA ALA A 200 0.14 -2.38 6.84
C ALA A 200 1.49 -2.96 6.38
N ILE A 201 2.51 -2.76 7.18
CA ILE A 201 3.79 -3.46 7.12
C ILE A 201 3.76 -4.49 8.24
N VAL A 202 3.85 -5.77 7.91
CA VAL A 202 3.59 -6.88 8.83
C VAL A 202 4.84 -7.74 9.03
N PHE A 203 5.25 -7.88 10.27
CA PHE A 203 6.30 -8.81 10.70
C PHE A 203 5.65 -10.00 11.39
N GLU A 204 5.58 -11.14 10.71
CA GLU A 204 4.91 -12.35 11.21
C GLU A 204 5.76 -13.63 11.07
N GLY A 205 5.26 -14.76 11.60
CA GLY A 205 6.01 -15.97 11.94
C GLY A 205 6.84 -16.57 10.84
N ASP A 206 6.25 -16.84 9.70
CA ASP A 206 6.87 -17.66 8.65
C ASP A 206 7.99 -16.95 7.90
N LEU A 207 8.11 -15.63 8.10
CA LEU A 207 9.17 -14.81 7.50
C LEU A 207 10.53 -14.92 8.21
N PHE A 208 10.57 -15.49 9.41
CA PHE A 208 11.73 -15.44 10.29
C PHE A 208 12.10 -16.81 10.85
N PRO A 209 13.38 -17.01 11.25
CA PRO A 209 13.80 -18.22 11.96
C PRO A 209 12.97 -18.49 13.21
N GLU A 210 12.96 -19.74 13.70
CA GLU A 210 12.20 -20.16 14.88
C GLU A 210 12.40 -19.28 16.12
N THR A 211 13.58 -18.66 16.27
CA THR A 211 13.89 -17.75 17.37
C THR A 211 13.28 -16.36 17.21
N GLY A 212 12.73 -16.04 16.03
CA GLY A 212 12.33 -14.68 15.67
C GLY A 212 13.48 -13.83 15.14
N HIS A 213 13.22 -12.54 14.92
CA HIS A 213 14.17 -11.57 14.38
C HIS A 213 13.90 -10.17 14.91
N ALA A 214 14.95 -9.42 15.18
CA ALA A 214 14.86 -8.01 15.53
C ALA A 214 15.65 -7.17 14.53
N GLY A 215 15.01 -6.11 14.04
CA GLY A 215 15.60 -5.26 13.01
C GLY A 215 14.93 -3.89 12.94
N MET A 216 15.32 -3.15 11.91
CA MET A 216 14.76 -1.85 11.61
C MET A 216 14.69 -1.66 10.09
N ILE A 217 13.54 -1.17 9.62
CA ILE A 217 13.35 -0.74 8.25
C ILE A 217 13.05 0.75 8.19
N TYR A 218 13.29 1.34 7.04
CA TYR A 218 13.04 2.74 6.75
C TYR A 218 12.10 2.83 5.55
N LEU A 219 11.08 3.69 5.64
CA LEU A 219 10.06 3.87 4.60
C LEU A 219 9.95 5.35 4.22
N ASP A 220 9.64 5.60 2.94
CA ASP A 220 9.33 6.92 2.41
C ASP A 220 8.35 6.82 1.23
N ASP A 221 7.63 7.93 0.95
CA ASP A 221 6.76 8.11 -0.22
C ASP A 221 5.76 6.95 -0.45
N LEU A 222 4.98 6.57 0.57
CA LEU A 222 3.93 5.57 0.40
C LEU A 222 2.79 6.13 -0.45
N ALA A 223 2.50 5.49 -1.58
CA ALA A 223 1.50 5.92 -2.55
C ALA A 223 0.67 4.77 -3.13
N LEU A 224 -0.50 5.11 -3.68
CA LEU A 224 -1.27 4.28 -4.60
C LEU A 224 -1.19 4.88 -6.02
N GLU A 225 -0.83 4.05 -7.01
CA GLU A 225 -0.61 4.44 -8.41
C GLU A 225 -1.50 3.66 -9.38
#